data_9e0b84c2b7bc3b9396d079ab80c77bef
#
_entry.id   9e0b84c2b7bc3b9396d079ab80c77bef
#
_cell.length_a   1.000
_cell.length_b   1.000
_cell.length_c   1.000
_cell.angle_alpha   90.00
_cell.angle_beta   90.00
_cell.angle_gamma   90.00
#
_symmetry.space_group_name_H-M   'P 1'
#
loop_
_entity.id
_entity.type
_entity.pdbx_description
1 polymer ?
#
loop_
_entity_poly.entity_id
_entity_poly.type
_entity_poly.pdbx_seq_one_letter_code
_entity_poly.pdbx_strand_id
1 'polypeptide(L)'
;MRTILLGTGSPPPNPRRRGPSTLVVVGDAARFLVDAGSGVGGQLVQAGVRPYDWPPIVITHHHSDHTIDIGHLLITRWIVEM
;
A
#
# COMPACT_ATOMS: atom_id res chain seq x y z
N MET A 1 5.94 -16.86 5.56
CA MET A 1 5.17 -15.81 4.86
C MET A 1 4.19 -15.17 5.83
N ARG A 2 4.08 -13.85 5.76
CA ARG A 2 3.11 -13.10 6.58
C ARG A 2 2.30 -12.17 5.69
N THR A 3 1.06 -11.94 6.09
CA THR A 3 0.25 -10.90 5.48
C THR A 3 -0.06 -9.84 6.54
N ILE A 4 0.07 -8.58 6.15
CA ILE A 4 -0.19 -7.45 7.05
C ILE A 4 -1.31 -6.61 6.43
N LEU A 5 -2.42 -6.50 7.14
CA LEU A 5 -3.53 -5.67 6.69
C LEU A 5 -3.19 -4.20 6.97
N LEU A 6 -2.86 -3.46 5.94
CA LEU A 6 -2.52 -2.04 6.05
C LEU A 6 -3.77 -1.18 6.09
N GLY A 7 -4.81 -1.60 5.39
CA GLY A 7 -6.07 -0.89 5.37
C GLY A 7 -7.23 -1.83 5.12
N THR A 8 -8.29 -1.65 5.88
CA THR A 8 -9.51 -2.48 5.83
C THR A 8 -10.77 -1.66 5.59
N GLY A 9 -10.61 -0.39 5.19
CA GLY A 9 -11.72 0.51 4.96
C GLY A 9 -12.48 0.21 3.68
N SER A 10 -13.55 0.94 3.48
CA SER A 10 -14.36 0.91 2.27
C SER A 10 -14.34 2.32 1.64
N PRO A 11 -15.00 2.56 0.51
CA PRO A 11 -14.94 3.86 -0.15
C PRO A 11 -15.23 5.08 0.73
N PRO A 12 -16.22 5.07 1.65
CA PRO A 12 -16.41 6.22 2.52
C PRO A 12 -15.22 6.43 3.45
N PRO A 13 -14.74 7.66 3.61
CA PRO A 13 -13.61 7.95 4.49
C PRO A 13 -13.90 7.56 5.93
N ASN A 14 -12.90 6.98 6.58
CA ASN A 14 -12.96 6.63 7.98
C ASN A 14 -11.60 6.98 8.62
N PRO A 15 -11.56 7.86 9.63
CA PRO A 15 -10.29 8.29 10.24
C PRO A 15 -9.53 7.15 10.93
N ARG A 16 -10.19 6.04 11.24
CA ARG A 16 -9.59 4.89 11.92
C ARG A 16 -9.16 3.78 10.96
N ARG A 17 -9.55 3.88 9.68
CA ARG A 17 -9.26 2.84 8.69
C ARG A 17 -8.83 3.47 7.38
N ARG A 18 -7.71 3.01 6.88
CA ARG A 18 -7.24 3.39 5.53
C ARG A 18 -7.93 2.51 4.50
N GLY A 19 -7.80 2.91 3.24
CA GLY A 19 -8.39 2.16 2.13
C GLY A 19 -7.80 0.77 1.97
N PRO A 20 -8.43 -0.11 1.19
CA PRO A 20 -8.03 -1.51 1.08
C PRO A 20 -6.57 -1.67 0.63
N SER A 21 -5.77 -2.34 1.42
CA SER A 21 -4.39 -2.67 1.05
C SER A 21 -3.84 -3.75 1.99
N THR A 22 -3.09 -4.69 1.41
CA THR A 22 -2.49 -5.79 2.15
C THR A 22 -1.05 -5.97 1.71
N LEU A 23 -0.15 -6.05 2.67
CA LEU A 23 1.26 -6.30 2.40
C LEU A 23 1.57 -7.77 2.57
N VAL A 24 2.23 -8.37 1.59
CA VAL A 24 2.71 -9.75 1.65
C VAL A 24 4.20 -9.73 1.91
N VAL A 25 4.62 -10.34 3.00
CA VAL A 25 6.01 -10.39 3.44
C VAL A 25 6.50 -11.84 3.41
N VAL A 26 7.65 -12.06 2.78
CA VAL A 26 8.30 -13.37 2.74
C VAL A 26 9.66 -13.24 3.41
N GLY A 27 9.86 -13.97 4.51
CA GLY A 27 11.03 -13.76 5.36
C GLY A 27 10.97 -12.36 5.95
N ASP A 28 12.01 -11.56 5.73
CA ASP A 28 12.06 -10.16 6.20
C ASP A 28 11.82 -9.16 5.06
N ALA A 29 11.45 -9.64 3.87
CA ALA A 29 11.28 -8.79 2.69
C ALA A 29 9.82 -8.62 2.31
N ALA A 30 9.40 -7.36 2.12
CA ALA A 30 8.11 -7.05 1.53
C ALA A 30 8.15 -7.45 0.05
N ARG A 31 7.24 -8.32 -0.38
CA ARG A 31 7.24 -8.89 -1.73
C ARG A 31 6.17 -8.32 -2.64
N PHE A 32 4.96 -8.13 -2.12
CA PHE A 32 3.85 -7.60 -2.90
C PHE A 32 2.98 -6.70 -2.04
N LEU A 33 2.47 -5.65 -2.67
CA LEU A 33 1.39 -4.85 -2.10
C LEU A 33 0.12 -5.19 -2.89
N VAL A 34 -0.88 -5.71 -2.24
CA VAL A 34 -2.16 -6.04 -2.87
C VAL A 34 -3.13 -4.90 -2.62
N ASP A 35 -3.51 -4.23 -3.67
CA ASP A 35 -4.34 -3.03 -3.71
C ASP A 35 -3.66 -1.80 -3.08
N ALA A 36 -4.02 -0.63 -3.59
CA ALA A 36 -3.43 0.64 -3.21
C ALA A 36 -4.53 1.64 -2.82
N GLY A 37 -5.16 1.37 -1.69
CA GLY A 37 -6.22 2.21 -1.16
C GLY A 37 -5.69 3.51 -0.58
N SER A 38 -6.61 4.39 -0.21
CA SER A 38 -6.27 5.72 0.32
C SER A 38 -5.41 5.63 1.58
N GLY A 39 -4.30 6.33 1.59
CA GLY A 39 -3.38 6.41 2.73
C GLY A 39 -2.41 5.24 2.85
N VAL A 40 -2.31 4.36 1.86
CA VAL A 40 -1.46 3.17 1.91
C VAL A 40 0.03 3.50 2.09
N GLY A 41 0.51 4.58 1.49
CA GLY A 41 1.91 4.99 1.63
C GLY A 41 2.30 5.23 3.08
N GLY A 42 1.47 5.96 3.82
CA GLY A 42 1.67 6.18 5.25
C GLY A 42 1.65 4.90 6.06
N GLN A 43 0.77 3.97 5.70
CA GLN A 43 0.66 2.69 6.37
C GLN A 43 1.90 1.80 6.10
N LEU A 44 2.45 1.86 4.90
CA LEU A 44 3.69 1.15 4.57
C LEU A 44 4.85 1.66 5.44
N VAL A 45 4.98 2.97 5.56
CA VAL A 45 6.02 3.57 6.39
C VAL A 45 5.83 3.18 7.86
N GLN A 46 4.60 3.19 8.35
CA GLN A 46 4.28 2.77 9.70
C GLN A 46 4.61 1.30 9.96
N ALA A 47 4.46 0.44 8.94
CA ALA A 47 4.83 -0.96 9.02
C ALA A 47 6.35 -1.20 8.89
N GLY A 48 7.13 -0.14 8.75
CA GLY A 48 8.58 -0.22 8.67
C GLY A 48 9.15 -0.41 7.27
N VAL A 49 8.32 -0.23 6.23
CA VAL A 49 8.77 -0.38 4.84
C VAL A 49 9.09 0.99 4.26
N ARG A 50 10.36 1.26 4.03
CA ARG A 50 10.80 2.56 3.47
C ARG A 50 10.38 2.68 2.01
N PRO A 51 10.12 3.90 1.51
CA PRO A 51 9.70 4.09 0.12
C PRO A 51 10.60 3.43 -0.94
N TYR A 52 11.98 3.42 -0.74
CA TYR A 52 12.94 2.74 -1.51
C TYR A 52 12.65 1.26 -1.67
N ASP A 53 12.00 0.59 -0.61
CA ASP A 53 11.78 -0.85 -0.53
C ASP A 53 10.32 -1.23 -0.84
N TRP A 54 9.51 -0.29 -1.32
CA TRP A 54 8.11 -0.57 -1.66
C TRP A 54 8.03 -1.59 -2.80
N PRO A 55 7.25 -2.66 -2.58
CA PRO A 55 7.18 -3.77 -3.53
C PRO A 55 6.28 -3.48 -4.73
N PRO A 56 6.28 -4.38 -5.72
CA PRO A 56 5.30 -4.32 -6.80
C PRO A 56 3.87 -4.33 -6.28
N ILE A 57 2.98 -3.64 -6.99
CA ILE A 57 1.57 -3.52 -6.64
C ILE A 57 0.77 -4.51 -7.47
N VAL A 58 -0.09 -5.28 -6.81
CA VAL A 58 -1.02 -6.20 -7.44
C VAL A 58 -2.43 -5.69 -7.17
N ILE A 59 -3.19 -5.44 -8.22
CA ILE A 59 -4.54 -4.89 -8.10
C ILE A 59 -5.57 -5.99 -8.29
N THR A 60 -6.45 -6.18 -7.31
CA THR A 60 -7.48 -7.22 -7.38
C THR A 60 -8.59 -6.87 -8.37
N HIS A 61 -8.96 -5.60 -8.42
CA HIS A 61 -9.97 -5.11 -9.36
C HIS A 61 -9.89 -3.59 -9.48
N HIS A 62 -10.62 -3.00 -10.42
CA HIS A 62 -10.46 -1.60 -10.81
C HIS A 62 -11.36 -0.59 -10.09
N HIS A 63 -12.02 -0.96 -8.99
CA HIS A 63 -12.75 0.02 -8.19
C HIS A 63 -11.77 1.03 -7.61
N SER A 64 -12.14 2.29 -7.59
CA SER A 64 -11.22 3.37 -7.23
C SER A 64 -10.66 3.30 -5.83
N ASP A 65 -11.41 2.75 -4.88
CA ASP A 65 -10.95 2.56 -3.49
C ASP A 65 -9.76 1.59 -3.38
N HIS A 66 -9.55 0.74 -4.39
CA HIS A 66 -8.42 -0.20 -4.45
C HIS A 66 -7.23 0.36 -5.26
N THR A 67 -7.41 1.47 -5.97
CA THR A 67 -6.38 2.00 -6.89
C THR A 67 -6.03 3.45 -6.66
N ILE A 68 -6.74 4.13 -5.77
CA ILE A 68 -6.68 5.60 -5.62
C ILE A 68 -5.26 6.13 -5.38
N ASP A 69 -4.43 5.42 -4.65
CA ASP A 69 -3.10 5.88 -4.28
C ASP A 69 -1.96 5.32 -5.14
N ILE A 70 -2.26 4.64 -6.25
CA ILE A 70 -1.21 4.17 -7.17
C ILE A 70 -0.30 5.33 -7.59
N GLY A 71 -0.89 6.45 -7.99
CA GLY A 71 -0.12 7.62 -8.40
C GLY A 71 0.78 8.15 -7.30
N HIS A 72 0.28 8.19 -6.07
CA HIS A 72 1.05 8.64 -4.92
C HIS A 72 2.24 7.72 -4.65
N LEU A 73 2.03 6.41 -4.71
CA LEU A 73 3.11 5.45 -4.52
C LEU A 73 4.18 5.59 -5.61
N LEU A 74 3.76 5.73 -6.85
CA LEU A 74 4.69 5.86 -7.98
C LEU A 74 5.51 7.14 -7.91
N ILE A 75 4.89 8.28 -7.64
CA ILE A 75 5.62 9.55 -7.57
C ILE A 75 6.57 9.58 -6.36
N THR A 76 6.18 9.01 -5.25
CA THR A 76 7.03 8.92 -4.06
C THR A 76 8.26 8.07 -4.35
N ARG A 77 8.06 6.91 -4.97
CA ARG A 77 9.15 6.02 -5.35
C ARG A 77 10.12 6.70 -6.32
N TRP A 78 9.58 7.40 -7.29
CA TRP A 78 10.39 8.13 -8.27
C TRP A 78 11.23 9.23 -7.60
N ILE A 79 10.67 9.98 -6.66
CA ILE A 79 11.38 11.04 -5.94
C ILE A 79 12.54 10.49 -5.13
N VAL A 80 12.35 9.39 -4.40
CA VAL A 80 13.42 8.83 -3.57
C VAL A 80 14.53 8.15 -4.37
N GLU A 81 14.29 7.85 -5.64
CA GLU A 81 15.30 7.26 -6.52
C GLU A 81 16.06 8.30 -7.36
N MET A 82 15.65 9.55 -7.28
CA MET A 82 16.37 10.62 -7.91
C MET A 82 17.71 10.85 -7.21
#